data_878fb20a7cbf97e7ec59832dfd9d1501
#
_entry.id   878fb20a7cbf97e7ec59832dfd9d1501
#
_cell.length_a   1.000
_cell.length_b   1.000
_cell.length_c   1.000
_cell.angle_alpha   90.00
_cell.angle_beta   90.00
_cell.angle_gamma   90.00
#
_symmetry.space_group_name_H-M   'P 1'
#
loop_
_entity.id
_entity.type
_entity.pdbx_description
1 polymer ?
#
loop_
_entity_poly.entity_id
_entity_poly.type
_entity_poly.pdbx_seq_one_letter_code
_entity_poly.pdbx_strand_id
1 'polypeptide(L)'
;MTRRPFVAMALLAASLAPAIAVVSDVDVAAPAVARHLVLVVGSRSTYCSGVALKRDLVLAAAHCVQPAGGDYMLIEAGATRDWAFKSIAATARHPEFQIKALLQRQPTADIALLRPAAPLPAAVAPAPLAGARVAMIGDRLIVAGYGIAVRRDGKTGGAVRSATLADIDSSGMLRAHLIDSGAKGAPIGMCTGDSGAPVFAERNREPAVIGLVSWSGRPDLSDGCGSLAGLTLLTPYLDWIVDTAASMGSPLP
;
A
#
# COMPACT_ATOMS: atom_id res chain seq x y z
N MET A 1 8.53 64.15 31.80
CA MET A 1 8.05 62.75 32.07
C MET A 1 7.47 62.19 30.78
N THR A 2 8.26 61.49 30.04
CA THR A 2 7.87 60.92 28.71
C THR A 2 7.65 59.44 28.87
N ARG A 3 6.38 59.01 28.75
CA ARG A 3 5.99 57.59 28.77
C ARG A 3 6.30 56.96 27.38
N ARG A 4 7.18 55.98 27.33
CA ARG A 4 7.44 55.14 26.18
C ARG A 4 6.37 54.04 26.11
N PRO A 5 5.77 53.76 24.91
CA PRO A 5 4.87 52.60 24.74
C PRO A 5 5.68 51.34 24.59
N PHE A 6 5.33 50.30 25.39
CA PHE A 6 5.78 48.94 25.17
C PHE A 6 4.99 48.34 24.00
N VAL A 7 5.71 48.02 22.91
CA VAL A 7 5.16 47.21 21.82
C VAL A 7 5.31 45.74 22.22
N ALA A 8 4.20 45.10 22.54
CA ALA A 8 4.15 43.66 22.78
C ALA A 8 4.20 42.95 21.41
N MET A 9 5.32 42.32 21.12
CA MET A 9 5.49 41.47 19.93
C MET A 9 4.84 40.12 20.20
N ALA A 10 3.65 39.89 19.66
CA ALA A 10 2.98 38.61 19.70
C ALA A 10 3.72 37.60 18.79
N LEU A 11 4.41 36.63 19.39
CA LEU A 11 4.97 35.49 18.68
C LEU A 11 3.80 34.58 18.23
N LEU A 12 3.47 34.61 16.95
CA LEU A 12 2.63 33.58 16.33
C LEU A 12 3.42 32.28 16.31
N ALA A 13 3.15 31.40 17.24
CA ALA A 13 3.58 30.00 17.19
C ALA A 13 2.77 29.31 16.09
N ALA A 14 3.34 29.17 14.88
CA ALA A 14 2.79 28.32 13.86
C ALA A 14 2.89 26.87 14.34
N SER A 15 1.79 26.31 14.80
CA SER A 15 1.67 24.89 15.09
C SER A 15 1.81 24.11 13.79
N LEU A 16 2.96 23.49 13.56
CA LEU A 16 3.18 22.49 12.53
C LEU A 16 2.37 21.25 12.92
N ALA A 17 1.13 21.14 12.42
CA ALA A 17 0.37 19.93 12.57
C ALA A 17 1.09 18.79 11.79
N PRO A 18 1.31 17.62 12.40
CA PRO A 18 1.93 16.50 11.71
C PRO A 18 1.04 16.05 10.54
N ALA A 19 1.64 15.87 9.37
CA ALA A 19 0.95 15.25 8.23
C ALA A 19 0.77 13.76 8.53
N ILE A 20 -0.47 13.31 8.54
CA ILE A 20 -0.86 11.94 8.86
C ILE A 20 -0.98 11.15 7.55
N ALA A 21 -0.23 10.04 7.40
CA ALA A 21 -0.21 9.17 6.22
C ALA A 21 -1.33 8.12 6.29
N VAL A 22 -1.79 7.45 5.19
CA VAL A 22 -3.05 6.71 5.11
C VAL A 22 -3.82 6.75 6.43
N VAL A 23 -4.19 7.92 6.84
CA VAL A 23 -4.70 8.18 8.17
C VAL A 23 -5.70 9.29 8.13
N SER A 24 -6.83 8.96 8.54
CA SER A 24 -7.52 9.77 9.51
C SER A 24 -7.38 9.04 10.86
N ASP A 25 -7.55 9.69 11.94
CA ASP A 25 -7.71 9.16 13.30
C ASP A 25 -8.86 8.12 13.41
N VAL A 26 -9.37 7.70 12.25
CA VAL A 26 -10.58 6.95 12.08
C VAL A 26 -10.28 5.80 11.18
N ASP A 27 -10.22 4.71 11.48
CA ASP A 27 -10.34 3.42 10.82
C ASP A 27 -9.01 2.66 10.69
N VAL A 28 -8.74 1.94 11.77
CA VAL A 28 -8.36 0.53 11.64
C VAL A 28 -9.16 0.02 10.44
N ALA A 29 -8.47 -0.35 9.37
CA ALA A 29 -9.11 -0.78 8.12
C ALA A 29 -10.27 -1.72 8.43
N ALA A 30 -11.40 -1.49 7.78
CA ALA A 30 -12.58 -2.31 7.99
C ALA A 30 -12.15 -3.79 7.99
N PRO A 31 -12.57 -4.63 8.94
CA PRO A 31 -12.15 -6.03 9.03
C PRO A 31 -12.28 -6.78 7.71
N ALA A 32 -13.21 -6.33 6.85
CA ALA A 32 -13.44 -6.88 5.52
C ALA A 32 -12.21 -6.81 4.61
N VAL A 33 -11.37 -5.76 4.71
CA VAL A 33 -10.15 -5.61 3.89
C VAL A 33 -8.89 -5.94 4.68
N ALA A 34 -8.83 -5.60 5.97
CA ALA A 34 -7.65 -5.80 6.81
C ALA A 34 -7.20 -7.28 6.87
N ARG A 35 -8.16 -8.21 6.89
CA ARG A 35 -7.92 -9.65 6.97
C ARG A 35 -7.14 -10.23 5.79
N HIS A 36 -7.04 -9.50 4.68
CA HIS A 36 -6.36 -9.95 3.47
C HIS A 36 -4.89 -9.51 3.39
N LEU A 37 -4.48 -8.60 4.28
CA LEU A 37 -3.18 -7.96 4.19
C LEU A 37 -2.10 -8.73 4.94
N VAL A 38 -0.89 -8.64 4.39
CA VAL A 38 0.36 -9.07 5.01
C VAL A 38 1.40 -7.96 4.89
N LEU A 39 2.31 -7.88 5.86
CA LEU A 39 3.44 -6.98 5.80
C LEU A 39 4.64 -7.74 5.21
N VAL A 40 5.26 -7.17 4.18
CA VAL A 40 6.48 -7.70 3.55
C VAL A 40 7.67 -6.94 4.08
N VAL A 41 8.62 -7.66 4.69
CA VAL A 41 9.82 -7.06 5.30
C VAL A 41 11.06 -7.63 4.64
N GLY A 42 11.97 -6.76 4.23
CA GLY A 42 13.27 -7.11 3.69
C GLY A 42 14.40 -6.86 4.71
N SER A 43 15.49 -7.63 4.62
CA SER A 43 16.66 -7.55 5.49
C SER A 43 17.35 -6.18 5.51
N ARG A 44 17.07 -5.32 4.53
CA ARG A 44 17.63 -3.95 4.43
C ARG A 44 16.67 -2.88 4.97
N SER A 45 15.88 -3.22 5.98
CA SER A 45 14.90 -2.31 6.60
C SER A 45 13.85 -1.77 5.61
N THR A 46 13.62 -2.47 4.50
CA THR A 46 12.51 -2.20 3.60
C THR A 46 11.29 -2.89 4.15
N TYR A 47 10.15 -2.20 4.14
CA TYR A 47 8.87 -2.80 4.45
C TYR A 47 7.80 -2.27 3.49
N CYS A 48 6.90 -3.15 3.13
CA CYS A 48 5.85 -2.94 2.15
C CYS A 48 4.57 -3.64 2.62
N SER A 49 3.49 -3.29 2.01
CA SER A 49 2.24 -4.03 2.12
C SER A 49 2.15 -5.12 1.05
N GLY A 50 1.36 -6.14 1.30
CA GLY A 50 1.01 -7.17 0.34
C GLY A 50 -0.38 -7.73 0.63
N VAL A 51 -0.91 -8.54 -0.27
CA VAL A 51 -2.23 -9.17 -0.14
C VAL A 51 -2.14 -10.67 -0.36
N ALA A 52 -2.77 -11.45 0.50
CA ALA A 52 -2.87 -12.88 0.35
C ALA A 52 -3.87 -13.22 -0.77
N LEU A 53 -3.41 -13.89 -1.82
CA LEU A 53 -4.27 -14.49 -2.85
C LEU A 53 -4.67 -15.92 -2.46
N LYS A 54 -3.78 -16.60 -1.73
CA LYS A 54 -4.01 -17.86 -1.06
C LYS A 54 -3.23 -17.87 0.25
N ARG A 55 -3.47 -18.85 1.11
CA ARG A 55 -2.68 -18.97 2.35
C ARG A 55 -1.20 -19.29 2.10
N ASP A 56 -0.86 -19.74 0.91
CA ASP A 56 0.48 -20.06 0.45
C ASP A 56 0.94 -19.17 -0.72
N LEU A 57 0.23 -18.08 -1.01
CA LEU A 57 0.57 -17.16 -2.08
C LEU A 57 0.20 -15.71 -1.74
N VAL A 58 1.17 -14.81 -1.84
CA VAL A 58 1.03 -13.38 -1.59
C VAL A 58 1.38 -12.61 -2.85
N LEU A 59 0.57 -11.61 -3.17
CA LEU A 59 0.84 -10.61 -4.21
C LEU A 59 1.40 -9.35 -3.55
N ALA A 60 2.47 -8.80 -4.10
CA ALA A 60 3.12 -7.57 -3.65
C ALA A 60 3.70 -6.79 -4.84
N ALA A 61 4.23 -5.60 -4.60
CA ALA A 61 4.95 -4.86 -5.63
C ALA A 61 6.34 -5.47 -5.87
N ALA A 62 6.80 -5.46 -7.13
CA ALA A 62 8.10 -6.02 -7.51
C ALA A 62 9.27 -5.26 -6.87
N HIS A 63 9.13 -3.94 -6.69
CA HIS A 63 10.17 -3.13 -6.05
C HIS A 63 10.34 -3.46 -4.55
N CYS A 64 9.34 -4.04 -3.91
CA CYS A 64 9.38 -4.47 -2.51
C CYS A 64 10.34 -5.66 -2.29
N VAL A 65 10.61 -6.43 -3.34
CA VAL A 65 11.49 -7.60 -3.32
C VAL A 65 12.75 -7.38 -4.17
N GLN A 66 13.32 -6.19 -4.05
CA GLN A 66 14.61 -5.82 -4.64
C GLN A 66 15.70 -5.79 -3.56
N PRO A 67 16.93 -6.32 -3.85
CA PRO A 67 17.30 -7.05 -5.06
C PRO A 67 16.65 -8.44 -5.12
N ALA A 68 16.62 -9.02 -6.33
CA ALA A 68 16.21 -10.43 -6.49
C ALA A 68 17.12 -11.34 -5.66
N GLY A 69 16.51 -12.32 -4.98
CA GLY A 69 17.25 -13.24 -4.10
C GLY A 69 17.67 -12.64 -2.75
N GLY A 70 17.17 -11.46 -2.40
CA GLY A 70 17.33 -10.91 -1.05
C GLY A 70 16.48 -11.68 -0.02
N ASP A 71 16.84 -11.55 1.25
CA ASP A 71 16.06 -12.13 2.35
C ASP A 71 14.82 -11.29 2.62
N TYR A 72 13.66 -11.91 2.46
CA TYR A 72 12.36 -11.30 2.72
C TYR A 72 11.56 -12.18 3.66
N MET A 73 10.73 -11.55 4.46
CA MET A 73 9.83 -12.22 5.38
C MET A 73 8.44 -11.61 5.27
N LEU A 74 7.44 -12.43 5.53
CA LEU A 74 6.08 -11.99 5.69
C LEU A 74 5.76 -11.92 7.18
N ILE A 75 5.07 -10.86 7.57
CA ILE A 75 4.56 -10.69 8.91
C ILE A 75 3.05 -10.59 8.80
N GLU A 76 2.36 -11.43 9.53
CA GLU A 76 0.93 -11.23 9.75
C GLU A 76 0.72 -10.23 10.87
N ALA A 77 -0.15 -9.28 10.68
CA ALA A 77 -0.63 -8.45 11.76
C ALA A 77 -1.80 -9.16 12.43
N GLY A 78 -1.53 -9.82 13.54
CA GLY A 78 -2.57 -10.21 14.47
C GLY A 78 -3.13 -8.99 15.21
N ALA A 79 -4.29 -9.14 15.83
CA ALA A 79 -4.87 -8.12 16.74
C ALA A 79 -3.96 -7.81 17.94
N THR A 80 -3.07 -8.71 18.27
CA THR A 80 -1.96 -8.56 19.22
C THR A 80 -0.68 -8.34 18.41
N ARG A 81 0.18 -7.42 18.83
CA ARG A 81 1.47 -7.13 18.19
C ARG A 81 2.48 -8.30 18.26
N ASP A 82 2.00 -9.52 18.37
CA ASP A 82 2.81 -10.73 18.29
C ASP A 82 3.11 -11.01 16.81
N TRP A 83 4.24 -10.49 16.38
CA TRP A 83 4.71 -10.57 15.00
C TRP A 83 5.18 -12.00 14.69
N ALA A 84 4.37 -12.77 13.98
CA ALA A 84 4.81 -14.05 13.48
C ALA A 84 5.52 -13.89 12.14
N PHE A 85 6.83 -14.12 12.13
CA PHE A 85 7.63 -14.06 10.91
C PHE A 85 7.47 -15.34 10.10
N LYS A 86 7.17 -15.20 8.83
CA LYS A 86 7.14 -16.29 7.85
C LYS A 86 8.23 -16.06 6.82
N SER A 87 9.21 -16.96 6.74
CA SER A 87 10.20 -16.92 5.66
C SER A 87 9.53 -17.16 4.30
N ILE A 88 10.11 -16.59 3.25
CA ILE A 88 9.66 -16.75 1.88
C ILE A 88 10.46 -17.87 1.23
N ALA A 89 9.78 -18.91 0.72
CA ALA A 89 10.38 -20.03 0.03
C ALA A 89 10.70 -19.71 -1.44
N ALA A 90 9.89 -18.87 -2.08
CA ALA A 90 10.07 -18.48 -3.48
C ALA A 90 9.50 -17.09 -3.75
N THR A 91 10.14 -16.38 -4.67
CA THR A 91 9.72 -15.05 -5.15
C THR A 91 9.79 -15.04 -6.66
N ALA A 92 8.73 -14.59 -7.32
CA ALA A 92 8.69 -14.31 -8.74
C ALA A 92 8.32 -12.85 -8.96
N ARG A 93 9.13 -12.11 -9.71
CA ARG A 93 8.85 -10.74 -10.15
C ARG A 93 8.46 -10.76 -11.62
N HIS A 94 7.55 -9.89 -11.99
CA HIS A 94 7.21 -9.76 -13.42
C HIS A 94 8.46 -9.40 -14.24
N PRO A 95 8.73 -10.08 -15.36
CA PRO A 95 9.94 -9.86 -16.16
C PRO A 95 10.04 -8.44 -16.75
N GLU A 96 8.92 -7.79 -17.02
CA GLU A 96 8.87 -6.42 -17.54
C GLU A 96 8.98 -5.34 -16.45
N PHE A 97 9.20 -5.71 -15.21
CA PHE A 97 9.43 -4.71 -14.16
C PHE A 97 10.75 -3.97 -14.38
N GLN A 98 10.68 -2.65 -14.40
CA GLN A 98 11.83 -1.77 -14.58
C GLN A 98 11.91 -0.73 -13.47
N ILE A 99 12.89 -0.88 -12.58
CA ILE A 99 13.09 0.04 -11.45
C ILE A 99 13.32 1.50 -11.91
N LYS A 100 13.99 1.70 -13.06
CA LYS A 100 14.22 3.05 -13.60
C LYS A 100 12.91 3.73 -14.00
N ALA A 101 11.98 2.98 -14.63
CA ALA A 101 10.66 3.49 -14.99
C ALA A 101 9.87 3.86 -13.73
N LEU A 102 9.91 3.01 -12.69
CA LEU A 102 9.26 3.30 -11.42
C LEU A 102 9.77 4.60 -10.79
N LEU A 103 11.09 4.79 -10.71
CA LEU A 103 11.70 6.01 -10.15
C LEU A 103 11.34 7.27 -10.94
N GLN A 104 11.03 7.14 -12.22
CA GLN A 104 10.54 8.21 -13.08
C GLN A 104 9.01 8.34 -13.06
N ARG A 105 8.32 7.56 -12.22
CA ARG A 105 6.84 7.50 -12.15
C ARG A 105 6.20 7.16 -13.50
N GLN A 106 6.89 6.32 -14.28
CA GLN A 106 6.40 5.78 -15.56
C GLN A 106 5.79 4.40 -15.35
N PRO A 107 4.85 3.98 -16.22
CA PRO A 107 4.27 2.64 -16.18
C PRO A 107 5.33 1.55 -16.23
N THR A 108 5.20 0.57 -15.36
CA THR A 108 6.02 -0.65 -15.33
C THR A 108 5.24 -1.76 -14.62
N ALA A 109 5.54 -3.02 -14.93
CA ALA A 109 4.90 -4.18 -14.31
C ALA A 109 5.40 -4.39 -12.87
N ASP A 110 5.04 -3.48 -11.97
CA ASP A 110 5.50 -3.48 -10.58
C ASP A 110 4.71 -4.48 -9.73
N ILE A 111 4.79 -5.76 -10.09
CA ILE A 111 4.12 -6.87 -9.42
C ILE A 111 5.08 -8.03 -9.15
N ALA A 112 4.88 -8.71 -8.02
CA ALA A 112 5.59 -9.91 -7.63
C ALA A 112 4.66 -10.87 -6.89
N LEU A 113 4.94 -12.16 -7.03
CA LEU A 113 4.34 -13.22 -6.23
C LEU A 113 5.38 -13.76 -5.25
N LEU A 114 4.95 -13.98 -4.02
CA LEU A 114 5.78 -14.53 -2.95
C LEU A 114 5.09 -15.77 -2.39
N ARG A 115 5.84 -16.86 -2.28
CA ARG A 115 5.38 -18.08 -1.64
C ARG A 115 5.99 -18.19 -0.26
N PRO A 116 5.21 -18.15 0.83
CA PRO A 116 5.73 -18.39 2.16
C PRO A 116 6.18 -19.84 2.32
N ALA A 117 7.19 -20.07 3.16
CA ALA A 117 7.71 -21.40 3.45
C ALA A 117 6.70 -22.28 4.23
N ALA A 118 5.74 -21.67 4.89
CA ALA A 118 4.62 -22.33 5.55
C ALA A 118 3.34 -21.49 5.31
N PRO A 119 2.17 -22.11 5.26
CA PRO A 119 0.92 -21.40 5.04
C PRO A 119 0.72 -20.24 6.04
N LEU A 120 0.16 -19.14 5.55
CA LEU A 120 -0.31 -18.04 6.38
C LEU A 120 -1.40 -18.55 7.35
N PRO A 121 -1.53 -17.97 8.54
CA PRO A 121 -2.55 -18.37 9.50
C PRO A 121 -3.97 -18.27 8.96
N ALA A 122 -4.88 -18.97 9.61
CA ALA A 122 -6.29 -18.97 9.22
C ALA A 122 -6.96 -17.60 9.34
N ALA A 123 -6.40 -16.70 10.17
CA ALA A 123 -6.87 -15.33 10.31
C ALA A 123 -6.62 -14.49 9.05
N VAL A 124 -5.61 -14.85 8.24
CA VAL A 124 -5.33 -14.20 6.96
C VAL A 124 -6.19 -14.87 5.88
N ALA A 125 -7.21 -14.19 5.43
CA ALA A 125 -8.12 -14.69 4.41
C ALA A 125 -7.63 -14.34 3.00
N PRO A 126 -7.67 -15.26 2.03
CA PRO A 126 -7.40 -14.94 0.63
C PRO A 126 -8.35 -13.85 0.11
N ALA A 127 -7.81 -12.90 -0.67
CA ALA A 127 -8.59 -11.92 -1.40
C ALA A 127 -8.83 -12.40 -2.84
N PRO A 128 -10.05 -12.27 -3.36
CA PRO A 128 -10.30 -12.56 -4.76
C PRO A 128 -9.66 -11.49 -5.66
N LEU A 129 -9.19 -11.91 -6.84
CA LEU A 129 -8.84 -10.99 -7.91
C LEU A 129 -10.11 -10.53 -8.63
N ALA A 130 -10.15 -9.27 -9.03
CA ALA A 130 -11.33 -8.71 -9.71
C ALA A 130 -11.54 -9.21 -11.16
N GLY A 131 -10.65 -10.07 -11.66
CA GLY A 131 -10.68 -10.54 -13.03
C GLY A 131 -10.40 -9.40 -14.02
N ALA A 132 -11.01 -9.48 -15.21
CA ALA A 132 -10.82 -8.49 -16.27
C ALA A 132 -11.51 -7.14 -16.03
N ARG A 133 -11.99 -6.87 -14.82
CA ARG A 133 -12.60 -5.57 -14.49
C ARG A 133 -11.52 -4.48 -14.54
N VAL A 134 -11.76 -3.50 -15.37
CA VAL A 134 -10.99 -2.26 -15.38
C VAL A 134 -11.63 -1.27 -14.40
N ALA A 135 -10.82 -0.61 -13.57
CA ALA A 135 -11.31 0.51 -12.77
C ALA A 135 -11.80 1.62 -13.70
N MET A 136 -12.98 2.14 -13.42
CA MET A 136 -13.60 3.21 -14.21
C MET A 136 -13.61 4.51 -13.40
N ILE A 137 -13.61 5.63 -14.11
CA ILE A 137 -13.85 6.94 -13.50
C ILE A 137 -15.17 6.88 -12.74
N GLY A 138 -15.16 7.28 -11.47
CA GLY A 138 -16.32 7.23 -10.58
C GLY A 138 -16.45 5.96 -9.75
N ASP A 139 -15.61 4.94 -9.97
CA ASP A 139 -15.55 3.79 -9.07
C ASP A 139 -15.02 4.22 -7.70
N ARG A 140 -15.69 3.76 -6.66
CA ARG A 140 -15.18 3.89 -5.30
C ARG A 140 -14.19 2.78 -5.01
N LEU A 141 -12.93 3.14 -4.88
CA LEU A 141 -11.86 2.20 -4.59
C LEU A 141 -11.39 2.37 -3.15
N ILE A 142 -11.04 1.26 -2.51
CA ILE A 142 -10.47 1.24 -1.16
C ILE A 142 -9.04 0.76 -1.28
N VAL A 143 -8.10 1.52 -0.71
CA VAL A 143 -6.73 1.08 -0.50
C VAL A 143 -6.53 0.78 0.98
N ALA A 144 -5.78 -0.29 1.29
CA ALA A 144 -5.43 -0.62 2.66
C ALA A 144 -3.96 -1.03 2.75
N GLY A 145 -3.23 -0.55 3.77
CA GLY A 145 -1.80 -0.78 3.90
C GLY A 145 -1.26 -0.64 5.32
N TYR A 146 0.02 -0.94 5.49
CA TYR A 146 0.78 -0.88 6.74
C TYR A 146 1.68 0.36 6.86
N GLY A 147 1.55 1.30 5.95
CA GLY A 147 2.41 2.48 5.89
C GLY A 147 2.48 3.27 7.19
N ILE A 148 3.53 4.11 7.32
CA ILE A 148 3.68 4.97 8.48
C ILE A 148 2.55 6.00 8.57
N ALA A 149 2.06 6.23 9.77
CA ALA A 149 0.98 7.18 10.05
C ALA A 149 1.46 8.62 10.18
N VAL A 150 2.67 8.79 10.65
CA VAL A 150 3.29 10.11 10.82
C VAL A 150 4.53 10.15 9.92
N ARG A 151 4.56 11.15 9.06
CA ARG A 151 5.67 11.37 8.13
C ARG A 151 7.01 11.34 8.87
N ARG A 152 7.98 10.56 8.34
CA ARG A 152 9.33 10.36 8.89
C ARG A 152 9.38 9.70 10.27
N ASP A 153 8.26 9.21 10.79
CA ASP A 153 8.23 8.43 12.03
C ASP A 153 7.88 6.98 11.74
N GLY A 154 8.92 6.16 11.51
CA GLY A 154 8.79 4.73 11.24
C GLY A 154 8.10 3.93 12.35
N LYS A 155 8.06 4.45 13.58
CA LYS A 155 7.40 3.79 14.71
C LYS A 155 5.87 3.78 14.59
N THR A 156 5.33 4.61 13.72
CA THR A 156 3.88 4.75 13.48
C THR A 156 3.34 3.82 12.41
N GLY A 157 4.21 3.06 11.73
CA GLY A 157 3.83 2.01 10.77
C GLY A 157 3.39 0.71 11.44
N GLY A 158 2.97 -0.24 10.62
CA GLY A 158 2.64 -1.60 11.07
C GLY A 158 1.21 -1.82 11.58
N ALA A 159 0.38 -0.80 11.63
CA ALA A 159 -1.07 -0.94 11.78
C ALA A 159 -1.74 -0.83 10.42
N VAL A 160 -2.71 -1.72 10.13
CA VAL A 160 -3.47 -1.64 8.88
C VAL A 160 -4.41 -0.45 8.93
N ARG A 161 -4.30 0.39 7.91
CA ARG A 161 -5.18 1.54 7.69
C ARG A 161 -5.76 1.48 6.31
N SER A 162 -6.90 2.10 6.10
CA SER A 162 -7.53 2.18 4.78
C SER A 162 -7.96 3.60 4.45
N ALA A 163 -8.00 3.89 3.15
CA ALA A 163 -8.52 5.14 2.62
C ALA A 163 -9.32 4.88 1.34
N THR A 164 -10.19 5.82 1.00
CA THR A 164 -10.90 5.79 -0.28
C THR A 164 -10.10 6.57 -1.32
N LEU A 165 -9.98 5.99 -2.51
CA LEU A 165 -9.38 6.63 -3.68
C LEU A 165 -10.49 7.21 -4.56
N ALA A 166 -10.25 8.41 -5.09
CA ALA A 166 -11.08 9.05 -6.12
C ALA A 166 -10.20 9.66 -7.21
N ASP A 167 -10.86 10.22 -8.22
CA ASP A 167 -10.21 10.90 -9.33
C ASP A 167 -9.13 10.05 -10.02
N ILE A 168 -9.60 8.94 -10.57
CA ILE A 168 -8.78 8.00 -11.30
C ILE A 168 -8.43 8.60 -12.66
N ASP A 169 -7.15 8.90 -12.88
CA ASP A 169 -6.63 9.23 -14.21
C ASP A 169 -6.07 7.95 -14.86
N SER A 170 -6.66 7.55 -15.99
CA SER A 170 -6.34 6.30 -16.68
C SER A 170 -5.25 6.43 -17.75
N SER A 171 -4.48 7.51 -17.78
CA SER A 171 -3.40 7.69 -18.77
C SER A 171 -2.20 6.76 -18.51
N GLY A 172 -2.32 5.48 -18.87
CA GLY A 172 -1.24 4.48 -18.91
C GLY A 172 -0.76 3.91 -17.59
N MET A 173 -0.72 4.69 -16.53
CA MET A 173 -0.62 4.27 -15.13
C MET A 173 -1.81 4.87 -14.42
N LEU A 174 -2.59 4.05 -13.74
CA LEU A 174 -3.70 4.58 -12.97
C LEU A 174 -3.14 5.47 -11.86
N ARG A 175 -3.45 6.75 -11.93
CA ARG A 175 -3.20 7.71 -10.86
C ARG A 175 -4.49 7.94 -10.11
N ALA A 176 -4.42 7.88 -8.80
CA ALA A 176 -5.56 8.09 -7.95
C ALA A 176 -5.21 9.09 -6.85
N HIS A 177 -6.15 9.95 -6.55
CA HIS A 177 -6.06 10.85 -5.40
C HIS A 177 -6.81 10.23 -4.22
N LEU A 178 -6.23 10.34 -3.03
CA LEU A 178 -6.95 10.01 -1.82
C LEU A 178 -7.95 11.13 -1.53
N ILE A 179 -9.21 10.74 -1.34
CA ILE A 179 -10.22 11.65 -0.83
C ILE A 179 -10.19 11.63 0.69
N ASP A 180 -10.60 12.76 1.26
CA ASP A 180 -10.79 12.91 2.69
C ASP A 180 -11.64 11.77 3.26
N SER A 181 -11.13 11.08 4.27
CA SER A 181 -11.86 10.03 4.99
C SER A 181 -12.78 10.61 6.07
N GLY A 182 -13.04 11.92 6.05
CA GLY A 182 -13.99 12.58 6.95
C GLY A 182 -13.40 13.16 8.24
N ALA A 183 -12.11 13.02 8.49
CA ALA A 183 -11.45 13.75 9.57
C ALA A 183 -11.14 15.18 9.12
N LYS A 184 -11.85 16.15 9.68
CA LYS A 184 -11.73 17.57 9.31
C LYS A 184 -10.28 18.05 9.39
N GLY A 185 -9.68 18.34 8.23
CA GLY A 185 -8.46 19.14 8.12
C GLY A 185 -7.12 18.41 8.20
N ALA A 186 -7.08 17.08 8.32
CA ALA A 186 -5.82 16.35 8.26
C ALA A 186 -5.46 16.01 6.80
N PRO A 187 -4.23 16.31 6.35
CA PRO A 187 -3.80 15.90 5.01
C PRO A 187 -3.69 14.39 4.95
N ILE A 188 -4.53 13.76 4.12
CA ILE A 188 -4.50 12.32 3.87
C ILE A 188 -3.44 12.03 2.82
N GLY A 189 -2.67 10.97 3.04
CA GLY A 189 -1.67 10.55 2.07
C GLY A 189 -1.21 9.11 2.31
N MET A 190 -0.78 8.45 1.24
CA MET A 190 0.01 7.24 1.34
C MET A 190 1.45 7.59 1.68
N CYS A 191 2.15 6.69 2.35
CA CYS A 191 3.50 6.93 2.80
C CYS A 191 4.37 5.67 2.71
N THR A 192 5.60 5.74 3.20
CA THR A 192 6.51 4.60 3.29
C THR A 192 5.83 3.41 3.97
N GLY A 193 5.86 2.26 3.33
CA GLY A 193 5.21 1.03 3.78
C GLY A 193 3.88 0.72 3.08
N ASP A 194 3.26 1.69 2.39
CA ASP A 194 2.07 1.45 1.58
C ASP A 194 2.40 0.92 0.17
N SER A 195 3.67 0.84 -0.21
CA SER A 195 4.11 0.14 -1.43
C SER A 195 3.58 -1.29 -1.44
N GLY A 196 2.96 -1.72 -2.54
CA GLY A 196 2.33 -3.03 -2.67
C GLY A 196 0.99 -3.18 -1.96
N ALA A 197 0.48 -2.12 -1.32
CA ALA A 197 -0.85 -2.11 -0.72
C ALA A 197 -1.92 -2.42 -1.76
N PRO A 198 -2.84 -3.37 -1.50
CA PRO A 198 -3.90 -3.70 -2.41
C PRO A 198 -4.91 -2.56 -2.55
N VAL A 199 -5.36 -2.37 -3.78
CA VAL A 199 -6.49 -1.53 -4.12
C VAL A 199 -7.66 -2.45 -4.44
N PHE A 200 -8.74 -2.28 -3.70
CA PHE A 200 -9.95 -3.06 -3.82
C PHE A 200 -11.04 -2.27 -4.56
N ALA A 201 -11.75 -2.96 -5.43
CA ALA A 201 -13.06 -2.53 -5.90
C ALA A 201 -14.13 -3.45 -5.31
N GLU A 202 -15.31 -2.90 -5.03
CA GLU A 202 -16.41 -3.72 -4.55
C GLU A 202 -16.99 -4.56 -5.71
N ARG A 203 -17.06 -5.88 -5.49
CA ARG A 203 -17.70 -6.81 -6.40
C ARG A 203 -18.73 -7.62 -5.62
N ASN A 204 -20.01 -7.52 -6.00
CA ASN A 204 -21.09 -8.25 -5.33
C ASN A 204 -21.08 -8.09 -3.79
N ARG A 205 -20.76 -6.89 -3.30
CA ARG A 205 -20.55 -6.54 -1.88
C ARG A 205 -19.31 -7.18 -1.23
N GLU A 206 -18.41 -7.78 -2.00
CA GLU A 206 -17.12 -8.26 -1.54
C GLU A 206 -15.99 -7.47 -2.18
N PRO A 207 -14.94 -7.13 -1.40
CA PRO A 207 -13.77 -6.46 -1.94
C PRO A 207 -12.97 -7.43 -2.81
N ALA A 208 -12.65 -7.00 -4.04
CA ALA A 208 -11.77 -7.74 -4.95
C ALA A 208 -10.59 -6.86 -5.37
N VAL A 209 -9.39 -7.46 -5.44
CA VAL A 209 -8.16 -6.73 -5.75
C VAL A 209 -8.12 -6.38 -7.24
N ILE A 210 -7.98 -5.10 -7.57
CA ILE A 210 -7.84 -4.60 -8.94
C ILE A 210 -6.44 -4.06 -9.25
N GLY A 211 -5.65 -3.74 -8.24
CA GLY A 211 -4.34 -3.12 -8.39
C GLY A 211 -3.54 -3.10 -7.10
N LEU A 212 -2.29 -2.65 -7.21
CA LEU A 212 -1.37 -2.42 -6.11
C LEU A 212 -0.84 -0.99 -6.15
N VAL A 213 -0.56 -0.44 -4.99
CA VAL A 213 0.18 0.83 -4.86
C VAL A 213 1.63 0.61 -5.31
N SER A 214 2.06 1.36 -6.29
CA SER A 214 3.42 1.31 -6.82
C SER A 214 4.29 2.43 -6.25
N TRP A 215 3.74 3.63 -6.14
CA TRP A 215 4.41 4.78 -5.53
C TRP A 215 3.38 5.75 -4.95
N SER A 216 3.83 6.60 -4.05
CA SER A 216 3.04 7.70 -3.52
C SER A 216 3.88 8.97 -3.45
N GLY A 217 3.24 10.12 -3.33
CA GLY A 217 3.94 11.38 -3.19
C GLY A 217 3.10 12.59 -3.53
N ARG A 218 3.76 13.71 -3.52
CA ARG A 218 3.28 15.00 -4.03
C ARG A 218 4.33 15.53 -5.02
N PRO A 219 3.94 16.38 -5.99
CA PRO A 219 4.88 16.95 -6.94
C PRO A 219 6.02 17.74 -6.28
N ASP A 220 5.73 18.33 -5.13
CA ASP A 220 6.60 19.23 -4.36
C ASP A 220 7.38 18.53 -3.22
N LEU A 221 7.17 17.23 -2.99
CA LEU A 221 7.77 16.50 -1.87
C LEU A 221 8.42 15.20 -2.33
N SER A 222 9.68 15.00 -1.90
CA SER A 222 10.51 13.84 -2.29
C SER A 222 10.51 12.69 -1.28
N ASP A 223 9.73 12.79 -0.20
CA ASP A 223 9.77 11.83 0.91
C ASP A 223 8.82 10.63 0.76
N GLY A 224 8.21 10.45 -0.41
CA GLY A 224 7.35 9.31 -0.70
C GLY A 224 5.99 9.33 -0.01
N CYS A 225 5.61 10.45 0.61
CA CYS A 225 4.32 10.59 1.28
C CYS A 225 3.47 11.65 0.60
N GLY A 226 2.20 11.34 0.32
CA GLY A 226 1.29 12.32 -0.29
C GLY A 226 -0.05 11.74 -0.73
N SER A 227 -0.93 12.64 -1.15
CA SER A 227 -2.30 12.30 -1.56
C SER A 227 -2.39 11.72 -2.98
N LEU A 228 -1.32 11.80 -3.78
CA LEU A 228 -1.26 11.21 -5.11
C LEU A 228 -0.60 9.83 -5.03
N ALA A 229 -1.25 8.82 -5.59
CA ALA A 229 -0.72 7.47 -5.74
C ALA A 229 -0.65 7.05 -7.20
N GLY A 230 0.42 6.36 -7.57
CA GLY A 230 0.49 5.58 -8.80
C GLY A 230 0.18 4.13 -8.50
N LEU A 231 -0.72 3.56 -9.30
CA LEU A 231 -1.20 2.19 -9.12
C LEU A 231 -0.78 1.32 -10.30
N THR A 232 -0.35 0.11 -10.01
CA THR A 232 -0.22 -0.95 -11.02
C THR A 232 -1.51 -1.74 -11.05
N LEU A 233 -2.29 -1.58 -12.14
CA LEU A 233 -3.50 -2.38 -12.36
C LEU A 233 -3.13 -3.83 -12.67
N LEU A 234 -3.92 -4.78 -12.17
CA LEU A 234 -3.65 -6.20 -12.36
C LEU A 234 -4.19 -6.76 -13.68
N THR A 235 -5.20 -6.13 -14.28
CA THR A 235 -5.86 -6.62 -15.50
C THR A 235 -4.88 -7.01 -16.62
N PRO A 236 -3.84 -6.22 -16.96
CA PRO A 236 -2.89 -6.61 -18.01
C PRO A 236 -1.99 -7.79 -17.63
N TYR A 237 -1.94 -8.16 -16.36
CA TYR A 237 -0.99 -9.12 -15.81
C TYR A 237 -1.66 -10.38 -15.24
N LEU A 238 -2.98 -10.53 -15.43
CA LEU A 238 -3.74 -11.66 -14.87
C LEU A 238 -3.20 -13.01 -15.32
N ASP A 239 -2.91 -13.15 -16.61
CA ASP A 239 -2.37 -14.40 -17.16
C ASP A 239 -1.02 -14.74 -16.51
N TRP A 240 -0.12 -13.75 -16.39
CA TRP A 240 1.16 -13.93 -15.73
C TRP A 240 0.99 -14.31 -14.25
N ILE A 241 0.03 -13.70 -13.54
CA ILE A 241 -0.26 -14.02 -12.14
C ILE A 241 -0.71 -15.48 -12.00
N VAL A 242 -1.64 -15.92 -12.87
CA VAL A 242 -2.20 -17.28 -12.83
C VAL A 242 -1.12 -18.32 -13.17
N ASP A 243 -0.39 -18.11 -14.28
CA ASP A 243 0.64 -19.03 -14.73
C ASP A 243 1.80 -19.14 -13.74
N THR A 244 2.22 -17.99 -13.18
CA THR A 244 3.30 -17.95 -12.18
C THR A 244 2.85 -18.61 -10.88
N ALA A 245 1.63 -18.36 -10.42
CA ALA A 245 1.07 -19.03 -9.25
C ALA A 245 1.06 -20.55 -9.41
N ALA A 246 0.64 -21.04 -10.58
CA ALA A 246 0.66 -22.47 -10.90
C ALA A 246 2.11 -23.02 -10.91
N SER A 247 3.06 -22.32 -11.52
CA SER A 247 4.47 -22.72 -11.57
C SER A 247 5.13 -22.77 -10.20
N MET A 248 4.67 -21.91 -9.29
CA MET A 248 5.09 -21.89 -7.87
C MET A 248 4.41 -22.99 -7.03
N GLY A 249 3.54 -23.82 -7.63
CA GLY A 249 2.80 -24.88 -6.94
C GLY A 249 1.62 -24.39 -6.08
N SER A 250 1.10 -23.19 -6.38
CA SER A 250 -0.07 -22.59 -5.73
C SER A 250 -1.08 -22.07 -6.76
N PRO A 251 -1.66 -22.96 -7.61
CA PRO A 251 -2.56 -22.54 -8.67
C PRO A 251 -3.75 -21.76 -8.12
N LEU A 252 -4.10 -20.67 -8.80
CA LEU A 252 -5.32 -19.90 -8.52
C LEU A 252 -6.53 -20.56 -9.18
N PRO A 253 -7.75 -20.38 -8.65
CA PRO A 253 -8.98 -20.95 -9.22
C PRO A 253 -9.33 -20.38 -10.57
#